data_c34f2b374e51a636cd4e1ec84752175a
#
_entry.id   c34f2b374e51a636cd4e1ec84752175a
#
_cell.length_a   1.000
_cell.length_b   1.000
_cell.length_c   1.000
_cell.angle_alpha   90.00
_cell.angle_beta   90.00
_cell.angle_gamma   90.00
#
_symmetry.space_group_name_H-M   'P 1'
#
loop_
_entity.id
_entity.type
_entity.pdbx_description
1 polymer ?
#
loop_
_entity_poly.entity_id
_entity_poly.type
_entity_poly.pdbx_seq_one_letter_code
_entity_poly.pdbx_strand_id
1 'polypeptide(L)'
;MGEMGQALTLVVYGGSVRGDASLREAARVTRRRGGRLSVVALAPVEPEHARCCDMRSVLWNGVQRELAESELAKARLAVDDDPTVDLTVLGYPGLGAADAIAGHAAELDAERIVVADARAAGLGRWAQRRLRRRSVVPVSF
;
A
#
# COMPACT_ATOMS: atom_id res chain seq x y z
N MET A 1 -21.02 3.65 18.40
CA MET A 1 -20.70 2.23 18.57
C MET A 1 -20.31 1.55 17.29
N GLY A 2 -21.03 1.76 16.21
CA GLY A 2 -20.72 1.17 14.92
C GLY A 2 -19.34 1.50 14.39
N GLU A 3 -18.84 2.67 14.67
CA GLU A 3 -17.52 3.10 14.19
C GLU A 3 -16.37 2.31 14.80
N MET A 4 -16.54 1.84 16.02
CA MET A 4 -15.50 1.08 16.71
C MET A 4 -15.40 -0.35 16.23
N GLY A 5 -16.41 -0.82 15.50
CA GLY A 5 -16.46 -2.18 15.00
C GLY A 5 -15.95 -2.35 13.58
N GLN A 6 -15.63 -1.27 12.88
CA GLN A 6 -15.19 -1.37 11.49
C GLN A 6 -13.71 -1.70 11.41
N ALA A 7 -13.43 -2.99 11.20
CA ALA A 7 -12.08 -3.47 11.00
C ALA A 7 -11.53 -2.98 9.66
N LEU A 8 -10.31 -2.47 9.67
CA LEU A 8 -9.67 -1.97 8.46
C LEU A 8 -8.66 -2.99 7.94
N THR A 9 -8.74 -3.29 6.66
CA THR A 9 -7.74 -4.09 5.95
C THR A 9 -6.89 -3.17 5.09
N LEU A 10 -5.58 -3.23 5.26
CA LEU A 10 -4.64 -2.51 4.42
C LEU A 10 -4.16 -3.42 3.29
N VAL A 11 -4.33 -2.98 2.05
CA VAL A 11 -3.84 -3.69 0.87
C VAL A 11 -2.68 -2.93 0.26
N VAL A 12 -1.55 -3.60 0.10
CA VAL A 12 -0.41 -3.08 -0.65
C VAL A 12 -0.54 -3.60 -2.08
N TYR A 13 -0.72 -2.69 -3.02
CA TYR A 13 -1.10 -3.03 -4.40
C TYR A 13 0.02 -2.69 -5.39
N GLY A 14 0.26 -3.61 -6.30
CA GLY A 14 1.08 -3.35 -7.48
C GLY A 14 0.34 -3.87 -8.72
N GLY A 15 0.15 -3.04 -9.70
CA GLY A 15 -0.76 -3.20 -10.82
C GLY A 15 -0.53 -4.38 -11.77
N SER A 16 -0.74 -5.59 -11.31
CA SER A 16 -0.68 -6.80 -12.11
C SER A 16 -2.06 -7.48 -12.15
N VAL A 17 -2.24 -8.41 -13.08
CA VAL A 17 -3.47 -9.23 -13.14
C VAL A 17 -3.67 -9.99 -11.83
N ARG A 18 -2.59 -10.53 -11.28
CA ARG A 18 -2.61 -11.25 -10.01
C ARG A 18 -2.92 -10.31 -8.84
N GLY A 19 -2.35 -9.11 -8.86
CA GLY A 19 -2.63 -8.07 -7.89
C GLY A 19 -4.08 -7.62 -7.93
N ASP A 20 -4.66 -7.48 -9.11
CA ASP A 20 -6.07 -7.13 -9.30
C ASP A 20 -6.98 -8.21 -8.69
N ALA A 21 -6.68 -9.47 -8.95
CA ALA A 21 -7.46 -10.59 -8.39
C ALA A 21 -7.39 -10.60 -6.87
N SER A 22 -6.21 -10.40 -6.29
CA SER A 22 -6.01 -10.34 -4.84
C SER A 22 -6.75 -9.15 -4.23
N LEU A 23 -6.72 -8.00 -4.89
CA LEU A 23 -7.42 -6.79 -4.43
C LEU A 23 -8.94 -7.00 -4.44
N ARG A 24 -9.48 -7.56 -5.52
CA ARG A 24 -10.91 -7.86 -5.60
C ARG A 24 -11.35 -8.83 -4.51
N GLU A 25 -10.56 -9.86 -4.25
CA GLU A 25 -10.83 -10.81 -3.18
C GLU A 25 -10.80 -10.15 -1.81
N ALA A 26 -9.81 -9.31 -1.55
CA ALA A 26 -9.71 -8.56 -0.29
C ALA A 26 -10.92 -7.62 -0.12
N ALA A 27 -11.34 -6.95 -1.19
CA ALA A 27 -12.51 -6.07 -1.17
C ALA A 27 -13.78 -6.86 -0.86
N ARG A 28 -13.94 -8.02 -1.49
CA ARG A 28 -15.09 -8.89 -1.29
C ARG A 28 -15.19 -9.38 0.16
N VAL A 29 -14.09 -9.88 0.70
CA VAL A 29 -14.03 -10.35 2.09
C VAL A 29 -14.29 -9.22 3.07
N THR A 30 -13.71 -8.05 2.83
CA THR A 30 -13.89 -6.89 3.69
C THR A 30 -15.34 -6.44 3.72
N ARG A 31 -16.01 -6.39 2.58
CA ARG A 31 -17.44 -6.05 2.49
C ARG A 31 -18.32 -7.03 3.28
N ARG A 32 -18.04 -8.32 3.16
CA ARG A 32 -18.80 -9.36 3.89
C ARG A 32 -18.73 -9.19 5.40
N ARG A 33 -17.58 -8.68 5.88
CA ARG A 33 -17.36 -8.44 7.31
C ARG A 33 -17.82 -7.07 7.77
N GLY A 34 -18.32 -6.24 6.85
CA GLY A 34 -18.69 -4.87 7.17
C GLY A 34 -17.50 -3.99 7.52
N GLY A 35 -16.31 -4.35 7.06
CA GLY A 35 -15.06 -3.62 7.32
C GLY A 35 -14.77 -2.52 6.31
N ARG A 36 -13.62 -1.89 6.49
CA ARG A 36 -13.10 -0.86 5.60
C ARG A 36 -11.84 -1.36 4.88
N LEU A 37 -11.64 -0.86 3.68
CA LEU A 37 -10.48 -1.19 2.86
C LEU A 37 -9.67 0.06 2.57
N SER A 38 -8.36 -0.01 2.82
CA SER A 38 -7.43 1.03 2.41
C SER A 38 -6.37 0.40 1.50
N VAL A 39 -6.14 1.02 0.35
CA VAL A 39 -5.18 0.54 -0.64
C VAL A 39 -4.03 1.53 -0.76
N VAL A 40 -2.82 1.02 -0.70
CA VAL A 40 -1.62 1.84 -0.90
C VAL A 40 -0.81 1.34 -2.08
N ALA A 41 -0.26 2.26 -2.85
CA ALA A 41 0.77 1.99 -3.83
C ALA A 41 2.09 2.57 -3.30
N LEU A 42 3.14 1.80 -3.40
CA LEU A 42 4.44 2.17 -2.86
C LEU A 42 5.21 3.09 -3.82
N ALA A 43 5.83 4.11 -3.27
CA ALA A 43 6.71 5.00 -4.04
C ALA A 43 8.04 5.16 -3.30
N PRO A 44 9.16 4.63 -3.84
CA PRO A 44 10.46 4.90 -3.26
C PRO A 44 10.79 6.38 -3.40
N VAL A 45 11.27 6.99 -2.32
CA VAL A 45 11.58 8.41 -2.25
C VAL A 45 13.05 8.59 -1.90
N GLU A 46 13.74 9.43 -2.66
CA GLU A 46 15.08 9.86 -2.29
C GLU A 46 14.99 11.13 -1.44
N PRO A 47 15.83 11.25 -0.39
CA PRO A 47 15.86 12.47 0.39
C PRO A 47 16.27 13.67 -0.50
N GLU A 48 15.46 14.71 -0.46
CA GLU A 48 15.83 15.98 -1.09
C GLU A 48 16.84 16.66 -0.17
N HIS A 49 18.07 16.82 -0.67
CA HIS A 49 19.08 17.52 0.11
C HIS A 49 18.76 19.00 0.18
N ALA A 50 18.84 19.56 1.39
CA ALA A 50 18.62 20.98 1.63
C ALA A 50 19.63 21.89 0.90
N ARG A 51 20.70 21.32 0.37
CA ARG A 51 21.63 22.03 -0.51
C ARG A 51 21.08 21.98 -1.92
N CYS A 52 20.71 23.15 -2.35
CA CYS A 52 20.14 23.45 -3.63
C CYS A 52 20.42 22.45 -4.75
N CYS A 53 19.40 22.23 -5.53
CA CYS A 53 19.59 21.88 -6.93
C CYS A 53 19.88 20.42 -7.22
N ASP A 54 19.49 19.49 -6.35
CA ASP A 54 19.43 18.12 -6.79
C ASP A 54 18.11 17.87 -7.53
N MET A 55 18.06 18.40 -8.76
CA MET A 55 16.91 18.20 -9.65
C MET A 55 16.66 16.73 -9.93
N ARG A 56 17.67 15.88 -9.76
CA ARG A 56 17.51 14.43 -9.96
C ARG A 56 16.57 13.82 -8.92
N SER A 57 16.77 14.15 -7.64
CA SER A 57 15.91 13.64 -6.58
C SER A 57 14.48 14.13 -6.74
N VAL A 58 14.30 15.41 -7.09
CA VAL A 58 12.97 15.98 -7.32
C VAL A 58 12.28 15.29 -8.50
N LEU A 59 12.99 15.12 -9.63
CA LEU A 59 12.43 14.47 -10.81
C LEU A 59 12.15 12.99 -10.56
N TRP A 60 13.07 12.30 -9.89
CA TRP A 60 12.90 10.90 -9.52
C TRP A 60 11.66 10.70 -8.63
N ASN A 61 11.55 11.50 -7.58
CA ASN A 61 10.41 11.43 -6.67
C ASN A 61 9.09 11.72 -7.40
N GLY A 62 9.10 12.68 -8.31
CA GLY A 62 7.94 12.98 -9.15
C GLY A 62 7.53 11.82 -10.02
N VAL A 63 8.48 11.16 -10.69
CA VAL A 63 8.22 9.98 -11.52
C VAL A 63 7.67 8.83 -10.70
N GLN A 64 8.29 8.55 -9.54
CA GLN A 64 7.85 7.47 -8.65
C GLN A 64 6.43 7.70 -8.16
N ARG A 65 6.11 8.94 -7.82
CA ARG A 65 4.77 9.31 -7.39
C ARG A 65 3.74 9.14 -8.51
N GLU A 66 4.07 9.56 -9.72
CA GLU A 66 3.19 9.39 -10.88
C GLU A 66 2.93 7.92 -11.20
N LEU A 67 3.98 7.08 -11.10
CA LEU A 67 3.83 5.65 -11.27
C LEU A 67 2.88 5.06 -10.21
N ALA A 68 3.06 5.44 -8.96
CA ALA A 68 2.20 4.99 -7.86
C ALA A 68 0.75 5.47 -8.05
N GLU A 69 0.55 6.70 -8.47
CA GLU A 69 -0.79 7.23 -8.78
C GLU A 69 -1.44 6.47 -9.94
N SER A 70 -0.66 6.11 -10.95
CA SER A 70 -1.13 5.27 -12.06
C SER A 70 -1.56 3.88 -11.57
N GLU A 71 -0.81 3.29 -10.65
CA GLU A 71 -1.19 2.02 -10.04
C GLU A 71 -2.50 2.15 -9.24
N LEU A 72 -2.66 3.24 -8.51
CA LEU A 72 -3.91 3.50 -7.78
C LEU A 72 -5.10 3.70 -8.70
N ALA A 73 -4.90 4.28 -9.88
CA ALA A 73 -5.96 4.39 -10.88
C ALA A 73 -6.43 3.00 -11.34
N LYS A 74 -5.50 2.05 -11.51
CA LYS A 74 -5.84 0.66 -11.81
C LYS A 74 -6.56 0.00 -10.64
N ALA A 75 -6.12 0.27 -9.43
CA ALA A 75 -6.79 -0.25 -8.22
C ALA A 75 -8.22 0.24 -8.14
N ARG A 76 -8.46 1.50 -8.45
CA ARG A 76 -9.81 2.09 -8.47
C ARG A 76 -10.74 1.31 -9.40
N LEU A 77 -10.27 0.96 -10.59
CA LEU A 77 -11.03 0.14 -11.52
C LEU A 77 -11.27 -1.26 -10.98
N ALA A 78 -10.27 -1.85 -10.33
CA ALA A 78 -10.37 -3.20 -9.76
C ALA A 78 -11.41 -3.29 -8.64
N VAL A 79 -11.69 -2.19 -7.94
CA VAL A 79 -12.72 -2.14 -6.89
C VAL A 79 -14.01 -1.44 -7.34
N ASP A 80 -14.22 -1.34 -8.66
CA ASP A 80 -15.42 -0.78 -9.27
C ASP A 80 -15.73 0.66 -8.82
N ASP A 81 -14.70 1.48 -8.68
CA ASP A 81 -14.82 2.88 -8.24
C ASP A 81 -15.54 3.06 -6.90
N ASP A 82 -15.43 2.08 -6.01
CA ASP A 82 -16.07 2.14 -4.69
C ASP A 82 -15.54 3.36 -3.90
N PRO A 83 -16.41 4.35 -3.59
CA PRO A 83 -15.95 5.56 -2.89
C PRO A 83 -15.57 5.33 -1.44
N THR A 84 -15.91 4.17 -0.86
CA THR A 84 -15.55 3.83 0.52
C THR A 84 -14.14 3.29 0.64
N VAL A 85 -13.47 3.00 -0.48
CA VAL A 85 -12.09 2.51 -0.51
C VAL A 85 -11.14 3.70 -0.54
N ASP A 86 -10.25 3.78 0.44
CA ASP A 86 -9.20 4.79 0.47
C ASP A 86 -8.03 4.36 -0.41
N LEU A 87 -7.56 5.27 -1.24
CA LEU A 87 -6.43 5.05 -2.15
C LEU A 87 -5.35 6.08 -1.85
N THR A 88 -4.17 5.63 -1.46
CA THR A 88 -3.10 6.51 -1.02
C THR A 88 -1.75 6.05 -1.56
N VAL A 89 -0.91 7.01 -1.95
CA VAL A 89 0.50 6.75 -2.27
C VAL A 89 1.27 6.73 -0.96
N LEU A 90 2.01 5.66 -0.71
CA LEU A 90 2.86 5.52 0.46
C LEU A 90 4.33 5.67 0.04
N GLY A 91 4.91 6.83 0.37
CA GLY A 91 6.32 7.09 0.14
C GLY A 91 7.20 6.43 1.20
N TYR A 92 8.37 5.94 0.80
CA TYR A 92 9.33 5.35 1.74
C TYR A 92 10.77 5.61 1.29
N PRO A 93 11.70 5.83 2.23
CA PRO A 93 13.10 6.04 1.90
C PRO A 93 13.83 4.73 1.71
N GLY A 94 14.65 4.63 0.65
CA GLY A 94 15.57 3.53 0.43
C GLY A 94 14.93 2.14 0.53
N LEU A 95 15.44 1.31 1.43
CA LEU A 95 14.94 -0.06 1.65
C LEU A 95 13.86 -0.14 2.74
N GLY A 96 13.25 1.00 3.07
CA GLY A 96 12.31 1.10 4.18
C GLY A 96 10.86 0.72 3.88
N ALA A 97 10.56 0.06 2.77
CA ALA A 97 9.19 -0.29 2.38
C ALA A 97 8.43 -1.06 3.47
N ALA A 98 9.07 -2.08 4.03
CA ALA A 98 8.44 -2.90 5.08
C ALA A 98 8.10 -2.08 6.32
N ASP A 99 9.01 -1.23 6.77
CA ASP A 99 8.80 -0.36 7.93
C ASP A 99 7.71 0.67 7.65
N ALA A 100 7.68 1.22 6.44
CA ALA A 100 6.65 2.18 6.03
C ALA A 100 5.25 1.53 6.03
N ILE A 101 5.14 0.33 5.51
CA ILE A 101 3.88 -0.42 5.50
C ILE A 101 3.41 -0.73 6.92
N ALA A 102 4.31 -1.27 7.74
CA ALA A 102 3.98 -1.60 9.13
C ALA A 102 3.57 -0.36 9.93
N GLY A 103 4.29 0.75 9.75
CA GLY A 103 3.97 2.03 10.40
C GLY A 103 2.63 2.59 9.95
N HIS A 104 2.35 2.53 8.66
CA HIS A 104 1.07 3.00 8.10
C HIS A 104 -0.10 2.16 8.61
N ALA A 105 0.07 0.83 8.65
CA ALA A 105 -0.94 -0.06 9.20
C ALA A 105 -1.23 0.26 10.67
N ALA A 106 -0.20 0.56 11.46
CA ALA A 106 -0.34 0.94 12.86
C ALA A 106 -1.08 2.28 13.00
N GLU A 107 -0.75 3.27 12.18
CA GLU A 107 -1.44 4.57 12.17
C GLU A 107 -2.93 4.45 11.85
N LEU A 108 -3.28 3.56 10.93
CA LEU A 108 -4.67 3.30 10.54
C LEU A 108 -5.38 2.32 11.47
N ASP A 109 -4.68 1.74 12.42
CA ASP A 109 -5.21 0.68 13.27
C ASP A 109 -5.78 -0.49 12.45
N ALA A 110 -5.04 -0.89 11.41
CA ALA A 110 -5.43 -1.98 10.54
C ALA A 110 -5.39 -3.31 11.27
N GLU A 111 -6.37 -4.17 11.04
CA GLU A 111 -6.41 -5.50 11.65
C GLU A 111 -5.58 -6.54 10.87
N ARG A 112 -5.29 -6.26 9.60
CA ARG A 112 -4.46 -7.13 8.77
C ARG A 112 -3.90 -6.37 7.57
N ILE A 113 -2.85 -6.93 7.01
CA ILE A 113 -2.21 -6.42 5.80
C ILE A 113 -2.28 -7.51 4.73
N VAL A 114 -2.73 -7.15 3.55
CA VAL A 114 -2.73 -8.02 2.37
C VAL A 114 -1.78 -7.42 1.34
N VAL A 115 -0.77 -8.18 0.93
CA VAL A 115 0.11 -7.76 -0.15
C VAL A 115 -0.37 -8.43 -1.45
N ALA A 116 -0.98 -7.63 -2.30
CA ALA A 116 -1.54 -8.11 -3.56
C ALA A 116 -0.43 -8.19 -4.61
N ASP A 117 0.14 -9.37 -4.79
CA ASP A 117 1.30 -9.65 -5.64
C ASP A 117 2.55 -8.90 -5.16
N ALA A 118 3.25 -9.47 -4.21
CA ALA A 118 4.44 -8.87 -3.60
C ALA A 118 5.48 -8.43 -4.64
N ARG A 119 5.68 -9.21 -5.68
CA ARG A 119 6.65 -8.91 -6.74
C ARG A 119 6.25 -7.66 -7.52
N ALA A 120 5.00 -7.56 -7.92
CA ALA A 120 4.47 -6.39 -8.64
C ALA A 120 4.48 -5.15 -7.76
N ALA A 121 4.26 -5.33 -6.45
CA ALA A 121 4.31 -4.24 -5.48
C ALA A 121 5.75 -3.79 -5.14
N GLY A 122 6.76 -4.47 -5.66
CA GLY A 122 8.15 -4.12 -5.41
C GLY A 122 8.72 -4.66 -4.11
N LEU A 123 8.05 -5.65 -3.51
CA LEU A 123 8.51 -6.26 -2.25
C LEU A 123 9.27 -7.57 -2.52
N GLY A 124 10.59 -7.50 -2.47
CA GLY A 124 11.43 -8.69 -2.53
C GLY A 124 11.32 -9.55 -1.28
N ARG A 125 11.93 -10.72 -1.30
CA ARG A 125 11.86 -11.69 -0.19
C ARG A 125 12.33 -11.11 1.15
N TRP A 126 13.38 -10.31 1.12
CA TRP A 126 13.89 -9.67 2.34
C TRP A 126 12.87 -8.70 2.94
N ALA A 127 12.26 -7.87 2.09
CA ALA A 127 11.23 -6.93 2.53
C ALA A 127 9.99 -7.65 3.07
N GLN A 128 9.60 -8.77 2.43
CA GLN A 128 8.49 -9.60 2.90
C GLN A 128 8.75 -10.16 4.29
N ARG A 129 9.96 -10.71 4.52
CA ARG A 129 10.36 -11.23 5.84
C ARG A 129 10.38 -10.12 6.88
N ARG A 130 10.92 -8.97 6.52
CA ARG A 130 10.98 -7.83 7.42
C ARG A 130 9.59 -7.33 7.78
N LEU A 131 8.69 -7.28 6.82
CA LEU A 131 7.30 -6.89 7.05
C LEU A 131 6.62 -7.83 8.05
N ARG A 132 6.79 -9.13 7.89
CA ARG A 132 6.25 -10.11 8.84
C ARG A 132 6.78 -9.92 10.25
N ARG A 133 8.05 -9.58 10.40
CA ARG A 133 8.64 -9.34 11.72
C ARG A 133 8.18 -8.03 12.34
N ARG A 134 8.04 -6.99 11.53
CA ARG A 134 7.70 -5.64 12.02
C ARG A 134 6.21 -5.46 12.27
N SER A 135 5.38 -6.18 11.55
CA SER A 135 3.95 -6.05 11.70
C SER A 135 3.45 -6.74 12.96
N VAL A 136 2.60 -6.04 13.70
CA VAL A 136 1.88 -6.62 14.86
C VAL A 136 0.59 -7.29 14.44
N VAL A 137 0.21 -7.17 13.17
CA VAL A 137 -1.01 -7.78 12.63
C VAL A 137 -0.64 -8.81 11.55
N PRO A 138 -1.55 -9.76 11.24
CA PRO A 138 -1.29 -10.77 10.21
C PRO A 138 -1.01 -10.14 8.85
N VAL A 139 -0.05 -10.71 8.13
CA VAL A 139 0.31 -10.29 6.78
C VAL A 139 0.12 -11.48 5.84
N SER A 140 -0.63 -11.27 4.77
CA SER A 140 -0.85 -12.25 3.70
C SER A 140 -0.18 -11.76 2.42
N PHE A 141 0.41 -12.70 1.68
CA PHE A 141 1.04 -12.39 0.40
C PHE A 141 0.34 -13.09 -0.77
#